data_6054bd8706cfeac2e3c5663ae1920fac
#
_entry.id   6054bd8706cfeac2e3c5663ae1920fac
#
_cell.length_a   1.000
_cell.length_b   1.000
_cell.length_c   1.000
_cell.angle_alpha   90.00
_cell.angle_beta   90.00
_cell.angle_gamma   90.00
#
_symmetry.space_group_name_H-M   'P 1'
#
loop_
_entity.id
_entity.type
_entity.pdbx_description
1 polymer ?
#
loop_
_entity_poly.entity_id
_entity_poly.type
_entity_poly.pdbx_seq_one_letter_code
_entity_poly.pdbx_strand_id
1 'polypeptide(L)'
;MKKQKIAVLTGAGVSAESGISTFRDANGLWDNYNVEDVATLEGWNRNPALVLDFYNQRRRQLATVKPNAAHLAIASLEDNYDVTVITQNIDNLHERAGSTRIIHLHGELTKVRPENRYNERNGFSEDMVFDIGYGDINLGDTSVDGVQLRPHIVWFGEAVPKIEQAIDVVEAADILLIVGTSLQVYPAAGLYAYAKASTPIYIIDPKDVPVRDGRITHIKSVATVGMEKFIEIISKKDE
;
A
#
# COMPACT_ATOMS: atom_id res chain seq x y z
N MET A 1 -9.81 -23.61 -17.69
CA MET A 1 -10.59 -23.34 -16.46
C MET A 1 -10.38 -21.88 -16.08
N LYS A 2 -11.34 -21.24 -15.40
CA LYS A 2 -11.19 -19.86 -14.92
C LYS A 2 -10.22 -19.89 -13.73
N LYS A 3 -9.18 -19.05 -13.73
CA LYS A 3 -8.26 -18.93 -12.60
C LYS A 3 -9.01 -18.46 -11.34
N GLN A 4 -8.68 -19.02 -10.18
CA GLN A 4 -9.17 -18.52 -8.89
C GLN A 4 -8.66 -17.11 -8.64
N LYS A 5 -9.48 -16.27 -8.01
CA LYS A 5 -9.16 -14.88 -7.73
C LYS A 5 -8.54 -14.74 -6.35
N ILE A 6 -7.36 -14.15 -6.29
CA ILE A 6 -6.69 -13.80 -5.03
C ILE A 6 -6.64 -12.28 -4.88
N ALA A 7 -7.28 -11.76 -3.84
CA ALA A 7 -7.05 -10.39 -3.38
C ALA A 7 -5.88 -10.40 -2.38
N VAL A 8 -4.85 -9.59 -2.63
CA VAL A 8 -3.68 -9.46 -1.75
C VAL A 8 -3.65 -8.07 -1.14
N LEU A 9 -3.99 -7.96 0.15
CA LEU A 9 -3.91 -6.70 0.89
C LEU A 9 -2.53 -6.59 1.55
N THR A 10 -1.74 -5.56 1.20
CA THR A 10 -0.40 -5.37 1.76
C THR A 10 -0.27 -4.07 2.55
N GLY A 11 0.57 -4.08 3.59
CA GLY A 11 0.99 -2.92 4.35
C GLY A 11 2.51 -2.83 4.47
N ALA A 12 3.03 -1.91 5.26
CA ALA A 12 4.45 -1.58 5.34
C ALA A 12 5.36 -2.78 5.69
N GLY A 13 4.82 -3.78 6.40
CA GLY A 13 5.55 -4.99 6.76
C GLY A 13 6.02 -5.81 5.56
N VAL A 14 5.36 -5.75 4.38
CA VAL A 14 5.83 -6.45 3.18
C VAL A 14 7.12 -5.84 2.65
N SER A 15 7.35 -4.52 2.84
CA SER A 15 8.53 -3.79 2.37
C SER A 15 9.64 -3.68 3.41
N ALA A 16 9.40 -4.13 4.66
CA ALA A 16 10.38 -4.03 5.75
C ALA A 16 11.70 -4.75 5.41
N GLU A 17 11.62 -5.96 4.86
CA GLU A 17 12.80 -6.74 4.45
C GLU A 17 13.49 -6.22 3.18
N SER A 18 12.91 -5.21 2.52
CA SER A 18 13.55 -4.42 1.46
C SER A 18 14.37 -3.24 2.00
N GLY A 19 14.30 -2.97 3.32
CA GLY A 19 14.96 -1.83 3.96
C GLY A 19 14.11 -0.56 4.04
N ILE A 20 12.79 -0.65 3.82
CA ILE A 20 11.84 0.43 4.08
C ILE A 20 11.28 0.25 5.48
N SER A 21 11.58 1.19 6.38
CA SER A 21 11.09 1.16 7.75
C SER A 21 9.56 1.22 7.82
N THR A 22 8.96 0.41 8.69
CA THR A 22 7.52 0.45 8.93
C THR A 22 7.14 1.67 9.79
N PHE A 23 5.85 2.03 9.81
CA PHE A 23 5.32 3.14 10.61
C PHE A 23 5.56 2.99 12.13
N ARG A 24 5.89 1.80 12.62
CA ARG A 24 5.94 1.45 14.05
C ARG A 24 7.28 0.90 14.52
N ASP A 25 8.27 0.86 13.63
CA ASP A 25 9.59 0.42 14.04
C ASP A 25 10.25 1.50 14.92
N ALA A 26 10.73 1.11 16.11
CA ALA A 26 11.65 1.92 16.90
C ALA A 26 12.89 2.22 16.02
N ASN A 27 13.26 3.46 15.87
CA ASN A 27 14.22 4.00 14.88
C ASN A 27 13.69 4.03 13.42
N GLY A 28 12.37 3.96 13.21
CA GLY A 28 11.76 4.19 11.92
C GLY A 28 11.84 5.65 11.48
N LEU A 29 11.52 5.91 10.22
CA LEU A 29 11.52 7.27 9.66
C LEU A 29 10.58 8.24 10.39
N TRP A 30 9.62 7.70 11.16
CA TRP A 30 8.67 8.46 11.97
C TRP A 30 9.23 8.91 13.32
N ASP A 31 10.35 8.34 13.81
CA ASP A 31 10.96 8.75 15.08
C ASP A 31 11.48 10.19 15.05
N ASN A 32 11.78 10.72 13.86
CA ASN A 32 12.27 12.08 13.67
C ASN A 32 11.18 13.07 13.21
N TYR A 33 9.98 12.60 12.92
CA TYR A 33 8.88 13.43 12.40
C TYR A 33 7.56 13.06 13.07
N ASN A 34 6.84 14.06 13.53
CA ASN A 34 5.47 13.83 13.96
C ASN A 34 4.58 13.58 12.74
N VAL A 35 3.78 12.52 12.77
CA VAL A 35 2.82 12.17 11.69
C VAL A 35 1.94 13.35 11.32
N GLU A 36 1.48 14.11 12.32
CA GLU A 36 0.64 15.30 12.12
C GLU A 36 1.33 16.42 11.34
N ASP A 37 2.68 16.47 11.36
CA ASP A 37 3.44 17.49 10.66
C ASP A 37 3.71 17.15 9.19
N VAL A 38 3.75 15.86 8.83
CA VAL A 38 4.22 15.44 7.50
C VAL A 38 3.22 14.57 6.71
N ALA A 39 2.15 14.12 7.35
CA ALA A 39 1.16 13.25 6.71
C ALA A 39 -0.29 13.69 6.93
N THR A 40 -0.53 14.99 7.07
CA THR A 40 -1.86 15.61 7.16
C THR A 40 -1.94 16.86 6.27
N LEU A 41 -3.17 17.26 5.93
CA LEU A 41 -3.41 18.52 5.20
C LEU A 41 -3.02 19.73 6.06
N GLU A 42 -3.23 19.67 7.36
CA GLU A 42 -2.83 20.69 8.31
C GLU A 42 -1.30 20.86 8.36
N GLY A 43 -0.55 19.76 8.37
CA GLY A 43 0.91 19.76 8.30
C GLY A 43 1.41 20.41 7.02
N TRP A 44 0.80 20.07 5.87
CA TRP A 44 1.08 20.70 4.59
C TRP A 44 0.84 22.21 4.62
N ASN A 45 -0.34 22.66 5.08
CA ASN A 45 -0.68 24.08 5.14
C ASN A 45 0.23 24.86 6.08
N ARG A 46 0.73 24.22 7.16
CA ARG A 46 1.62 24.84 8.14
C ARG A 46 3.06 24.96 7.66
N ASN A 47 3.58 23.90 7.04
CA ASN A 47 4.98 23.86 6.60
C ASN A 47 5.18 22.94 5.38
N PRO A 48 4.80 23.38 4.17
CA PRO A 48 4.92 22.58 2.97
C PRO A 48 6.38 22.21 2.65
N ALA A 49 7.36 23.05 3.01
CA ALA A 49 8.77 22.76 2.82
C ALA A 49 9.22 21.52 3.60
N LEU A 50 8.78 21.38 4.86
CA LEU A 50 9.05 20.22 5.70
C LEU A 50 8.43 18.95 5.09
N VAL A 51 7.19 19.04 4.62
CA VAL A 51 6.48 17.91 4.01
C VAL A 51 7.17 17.50 2.72
N LEU A 52 7.56 18.45 1.86
CA LEU A 52 8.29 18.13 0.63
C LEU A 52 9.63 17.44 0.91
N ASP A 53 10.41 17.97 1.85
CA ASP A 53 11.70 17.36 2.23
C ASP A 53 11.50 15.94 2.78
N PHE A 54 10.49 15.72 3.64
CA PHE A 54 10.13 14.42 4.15
C PHE A 54 9.86 13.39 3.03
N TYR A 55 9.04 13.73 2.01
CA TYR A 55 8.74 12.82 0.91
C TYR A 55 9.88 12.72 -0.11
N ASN A 56 10.69 13.77 -0.31
CA ASN A 56 11.89 13.73 -1.14
C ASN A 56 12.92 12.73 -0.60
N GLN A 57 13.17 12.74 0.71
CA GLN A 57 14.04 11.76 1.36
C GLN A 57 13.58 10.31 1.11
N ARG A 58 12.26 10.07 1.15
CA ARG A 58 11.69 8.73 0.89
C ARG A 58 11.82 8.32 -0.56
N ARG A 59 11.65 9.25 -1.52
CA ARG A 59 11.88 8.97 -2.93
C ARG A 59 13.33 8.59 -3.20
N ARG A 60 14.27 9.32 -2.60
CA ARG A 60 15.70 8.99 -2.71
C ARG A 60 16.01 7.62 -2.12
N GLN A 61 15.44 7.28 -0.96
CA GLN A 61 15.57 5.94 -0.37
C GLN A 61 14.95 4.88 -1.28
N LEU A 62 13.74 5.10 -1.79
CA LEU A 62 13.04 4.15 -2.66
C LEU A 62 13.85 3.82 -3.93
N ALA A 63 14.61 4.78 -4.46
CA ALA A 63 15.51 4.57 -5.60
C ALA A 63 16.61 3.53 -5.30
N THR A 64 17.01 3.37 -4.05
CA THR A 64 18.13 2.49 -3.65
C THR A 64 17.71 1.08 -3.24
N VAL A 65 16.45 0.88 -2.87
CA VAL A 65 15.95 -0.41 -2.40
C VAL A 65 15.42 -1.27 -3.56
N LYS A 66 15.28 -2.57 -3.32
CA LYS A 66 14.77 -3.54 -4.30
C LYS A 66 13.60 -4.33 -3.71
N PRO A 67 12.67 -4.84 -4.57
CA PRO A 67 11.70 -5.83 -4.13
C PRO A 67 12.39 -7.00 -3.43
N ASN A 68 11.79 -7.49 -2.37
CA ASN A 68 12.25 -8.71 -1.67
C ASN A 68 11.51 -9.95 -2.15
N ALA A 69 11.84 -11.11 -1.58
CA ALA A 69 11.25 -12.38 -1.97
C ALA A 69 9.72 -12.43 -1.81
N ALA A 70 9.14 -11.68 -0.87
CA ALA A 70 7.68 -11.63 -0.71
C ALA A 70 7.01 -10.93 -1.90
N HIS A 71 7.55 -9.82 -2.37
CA HIS A 71 7.03 -9.12 -3.56
C HIS A 71 7.12 -10.01 -4.81
N LEU A 72 8.26 -10.69 -5.01
CA LEU A 72 8.45 -11.63 -6.11
C LEU A 72 7.49 -12.82 -6.03
N ALA A 73 7.29 -13.37 -4.84
CA ALA A 73 6.35 -14.45 -4.61
C ALA A 73 4.90 -14.03 -4.90
N ILE A 74 4.48 -12.82 -4.49
CA ILE A 74 3.15 -12.29 -4.82
C ILE A 74 2.99 -12.15 -6.34
N ALA A 75 3.98 -11.61 -7.04
CA ALA A 75 3.93 -11.50 -8.50
C ALA A 75 3.84 -12.87 -9.18
N SER A 76 4.59 -13.88 -8.71
CA SER A 76 4.58 -15.23 -9.29
C SER A 76 3.24 -15.96 -9.13
N LEU A 77 2.38 -15.55 -8.19
CA LEU A 77 1.02 -16.11 -8.09
C LEU A 77 0.20 -15.85 -9.37
N GLU A 78 0.51 -14.79 -10.13
CA GLU A 78 -0.19 -14.45 -11.38
C GLU A 78 -0.04 -15.52 -12.46
N ASP A 79 0.95 -16.41 -12.36
CA ASP A 79 1.11 -17.54 -13.29
C ASP A 79 -0.09 -18.50 -13.21
N ASN A 80 -0.62 -18.73 -12.02
CA ASN A 80 -1.67 -19.73 -11.78
C ASN A 80 -3.00 -19.10 -11.34
N TYR A 81 -3.00 -17.91 -10.77
CA TYR A 81 -4.16 -17.24 -10.18
C TYR A 81 -4.47 -15.92 -10.87
N ASP A 82 -5.69 -15.41 -10.67
CA ASP A 82 -6.13 -14.09 -11.06
C ASP A 82 -5.89 -13.15 -9.85
N VAL A 83 -4.70 -12.55 -9.77
CA VAL A 83 -4.24 -11.79 -8.60
C VAL A 83 -4.52 -10.30 -8.77
N THR A 84 -5.01 -9.66 -7.71
CA THR A 84 -5.02 -8.20 -7.59
C THR A 84 -4.41 -7.79 -6.25
N VAL A 85 -3.37 -6.98 -6.32
CA VAL A 85 -2.73 -6.40 -5.13
C VAL A 85 -3.47 -5.12 -4.73
N ILE A 86 -3.83 -5.01 -3.46
CA ILE A 86 -4.39 -3.82 -2.83
C ILE A 86 -3.33 -3.38 -1.81
N THR A 87 -2.63 -2.29 -2.08
CA THR A 87 -1.55 -1.87 -1.19
C THR A 87 -1.85 -0.58 -0.44
N GLN A 88 -1.52 -0.56 0.84
CA GLN A 88 -1.46 0.65 1.66
C GLN A 88 -0.12 1.39 1.49
N ASN A 89 0.85 0.71 0.88
CA ASN A 89 2.17 1.28 0.66
C ASN A 89 2.16 2.28 -0.48
N ILE A 90 3.04 3.25 -0.37
CA ILE A 90 3.25 4.29 -1.39
C ILE A 90 4.49 4.02 -2.26
N ASP A 91 5.23 2.95 -1.95
CA ASP A 91 6.35 2.48 -2.77
C ASP A 91 5.86 1.75 -4.04
N ASN A 92 6.76 1.55 -5.00
CA ASN A 92 6.52 0.84 -6.27
C ASN A 92 7.17 -0.54 -6.30
N LEU A 93 7.34 -1.20 -5.16
CA LEU A 93 8.04 -2.48 -5.10
C LEU A 93 7.23 -3.63 -5.70
N HIS A 94 5.91 -3.56 -5.66
CA HIS A 94 5.04 -4.54 -6.32
C HIS A 94 5.18 -4.49 -7.85
N GLU A 95 5.14 -3.29 -8.45
CA GLU A 95 5.37 -3.07 -9.88
C GLU A 95 6.74 -3.58 -10.30
N ARG A 96 7.77 -3.22 -9.53
CA ARG A 96 9.15 -3.61 -9.78
C ARG A 96 9.40 -5.11 -9.61
N ALA A 97 8.56 -5.80 -8.85
CA ALA A 97 8.55 -7.25 -8.72
C ALA A 97 7.83 -7.95 -9.87
N GLY A 98 7.02 -7.22 -10.66
CA GLY A 98 6.30 -7.75 -11.81
C GLY A 98 4.80 -7.95 -11.60
N SER A 99 4.22 -7.54 -10.46
CA SER A 99 2.75 -7.54 -10.28
C SER A 99 2.09 -6.63 -11.31
N THR A 100 1.02 -7.09 -11.96
CA THR A 100 0.40 -6.40 -13.10
C THR A 100 -0.86 -5.63 -12.74
N ARG A 101 -1.57 -6.01 -11.67
CA ARG A 101 -2.78 -5.35 -11.20
C ARG A 101 -2.63 -4.91 -9.76
N ILE A 102 -2.47 -3.60 -9.56
CA ILE A 102 -2.20 -3.00 -8.27
C ILE A 102 -3.15 -1.83 -8.03
N ILE A 103 -3.74 -1.79 -6.85
CA ILE A 103 -4.55 -0.68 -6.34
C ILE A 103 -3.79 -0.02 -5.20
N HIS A 104 -3.26 1.17 -5.43
CA HIS A 104 -2.64 1.98 -4.39
C HIS A 104 -3.72 2.76 -3.63
N LEU A 105 -4.01 2.36 -2.39
CA LEU A 105 -5.02 3.01 -1.56
C LEU A 105 -4.59 4.39 -1.08
N HIS A 106 -3.30 4.55 -0.80
CA HIS A 106 -2.75 5.78 -0.22
C HIS A 106 -1.89 6.59 -1.20
N GLY A 107 -2.03 6.34 -2.50
CA GLY A 107 -1.26 7.03 -3.52
C GLY A 107 0.12 6.43 -3.74
N GLU A 108 0.97 7.15 -4.48
CA GLU A 108 2.24 6.66 -4.99
C GLU A 108 3.34 7.71 -4.82
N LEU A 109 4.45 7.31 -4.21
CA LEU A 109 5.55 8.20 -3.87
C LEU A 109 6.26 8.79 -5.11
N THR A 110 6.24 8.07 -6.23
CA THR A 110 6.82 8.49 -7.51
C THR A 110 5.96 9.47 -8.28
N LYS A 111 4.77 9.80 -7.77
CA LYS A 111 3.82 10.68 -8.44
C LYS A 111 3.55 11.96 -7.67
N VAL A 112 3.11 12.97 -8.41
CA VAL A 112 2.74 14.30 -7.88
C VAL A 112 1.41 14.75 -8.45
N ARG A 113 0.78 15.71 -7.76
CA ARG A 113 -0.44 16.39 -8.22
C ARG A 113 -0.47 17.83 -7.72
N PRO A 114 -1.25 18.73 -8.37
CA PRO A 114 -1.50 20.07 -7.85
C PRO A 114 -2.21 20.03 -6.49
N GLU A 115 -1.82 20.88 -5.54
CA GLU A 115 -2.34 20.88 -4.16
C GLU A 115 -3.83 21.18 -4.06
N ASN A 116 -4.36 22.06 -4.90
CA ASN A 116 -5.75 22.54 -4.83
C ASN A 116 -6.76 21.71 -5.65
N ARG A 117 -6.36 20.55 -6.17
CA ARG A 117 -7.22 19.69 -7.00
C ARG A 117 -7.84 18.54 -6.20
N TYR A 118 -7.88 18.67 -4.87
CA TYR A 118 -8.58 17.75 -4.03
C TYR A 118 -10.08 18.12 -3.94
N ASN A 119 -10.93 17.15 -4.18
CA ASN A 119 -12.38 17.26 -3.98
C ASN A 119 -12.77 16.32 -2.82
N GLU A 120 -13.43 16.85 -1.79
CA GLU A 120 -13.82 16.08 -0.60
C GLU A 120 -14.68 14.83 -0.90
N ARG A 121 -15.44 14.85 -2.00
CA ARG A 121 -16.30 13.72 -2.40
C ARG A 121 -15.58 12.68 -3.23
N ASN A 122 -14.73 13.10 -4.16
CA ASN A 122 -14.13 12.24 -5.18
C ASN A 122 -12.61 12.13 -5.07
N GLY A 123 -12.00 12.77 -4.05
CA GLY A 123 -10.56 12.85 -3.94
C GLY A 123 -9.96 13.84 -4.95
N PHE A 124 -9.01 13.40 -5.75
CA PHE A 124 -8.35 14.19 -6.79
C PHE A 124 -8.67 13.61 -8.18
N SER A 125 -8.53 14.44 -9.22
CA SER A 125 -8.65 13.96 -10.61
C SER A 125 -7.36 13.24 -11.03
N GLU A 126 -7.48 12.01 -11.50
CA GLU A 126 -6.36 11.21 -12.01
C GLU A 126 -5.66 11.89 -13.20
N ASP A 127 -6.38 12.72 -13.98
CA ASP A 127 -5.85 13.45 -15.14
C ASP A 127 -4.77 14.48 -14.75
N MET A 128 -4.69 14.81 -13.47
CA MET A 128 -3.74 15.79 -12.93
C MET A 128 -2.60 15.15 -12.18
N VAL A 129 -2.43 13.83 -12.28
CA VAL A 129 -1.36 13.08 -11.63
C VAL A 129 -0.22 12.86 -12.61
N PHE A 130 0.99 13.23 -12.21
CA PHE A 130 2.18 13.13 -13.05
C PHE A 130 3.22 12.23 -12.40
N ASP A 131 3.83 11.34 -13.16
CA ASP A 131 4.96 10.55 -12.71
C ASP A 131 6.26 11.37 -12.83
N ILE A 132 6.98 11.48 -11.71
CA ILE A 132 8.29 12.17 -11.62
C ILE A 132 9.41 11.19 -11.28
N GLY A 133 9.09 9.89 -11.19
CA GLY A 133 10.04 8.88 -10.75
C GLY A 133 10.56 9.17 -9.35
N TYR A 134 11.87 9.22 -9.21
CA TYR A 134 12.54 9.47 -7.93
C TYR A 134 13.03 10.91 -7.75
N GLY A 135 12.58 11.82 -8.61
CA GLY A 135 12.93 13.24 -8.55
C GLY A 135 12.37 13.95 -7.32
N ASP A 136 13.04 15.01 -6.89
CA ASP A 136 12.56 15.87 -5.80
C ASP A 136 11.45 16.81 -6.27
N ILE A 137 10.59 17.21 -5.35
CA ILE A 137 9.63 18.31 -5.50
C ILE A 137 10.05 19.42 -4.55
N ASN A 138 10.12 20.64 -5.06
CA ASN A 138 10.51 21.82 -4.26
C ASN A 138 9.37 22.84 -4.18
N LEU A 139 9.46 23.77 -3.26
CA LEU A 139 8.60 24.95 -3.28
C LEU A 139 8.83 25.74 -4.57
N GLY A 140 7.75 26.09 -5.26
CA GLY A 140 7.78 26.75 -6.55
C GLY A 140 7.71 25.81 -7.75
N ASP A 141 7.82 24.48 -7.55
CA ASP A 141 7.51 23.51 -8.59
C ASP A 141 5.99 23.47 -8.79
N THR A 142 5.52 23.92 -9.95
CA THR A 142 4.10 24.13 -10.20
C THR A 142 3.60 23.32 -11.39
N SER A 143 2.29 23.06 -11.40
CA SER A 143 1.59 22.59 -12.61
C SER A 143 1.60 23.68 -13.69
N VAL A 144 1.11 23.31 -14.88
CA VAL A 144 0.94 24.27 -16.00
C VAL A 144 0.04 25.46 -15.66
N ASP A 145 -0.86 25.29 -14.69
CA ASP A 145 -1.76 26.34 -14.19
C ASP A 145 -1.12 27.19 -13.09
N GLY A 146 0.15 27.01 -12.78
CA GLY A 146 0.87 27.74 -11.75
C GLY A 146 0.56 27.30 -10.31
N VAL A 147 -0.05 26.14 -10.10
CA VAL A 147 -0.41 25.62 -8.78
C VAL A 147 0.74 24.75 -8.25
N GLN A 148 1.12 24.96 -6.98
CA GLN A 148 2.16 24.19 -6.30
C GLN A 148 1.89 22.67 -6.42
N LEU A 149 2.91 21.91 -6.78
CA LEU A 149 2.84 20.45 -6.77
C LEU A 149 3.07 19.90 -5.36
N ARG A 150 2.32 18.87 -5.03
CA ARG A 150 2.48 18.09 -3.81
C ARG A 150 2.66 16.61 -4.13
N PRO A 151 3.20 15.79 -3.20
CA PRO A 151 3.21 14.34 -3.35
C PRO A 151 1.80 13.79 -3.60
N HIS A 152 1.68 12.82 -4.53
CA HIS A 152 0.42 12.12 -4.79
C HIS A 152 0.15 11.08 -3.71
N ILE A 153 -0.01 11.53 -2.48
CA ILE A 153 -0.25 10.72 -1.30
C ILE A 153 -1.59 11.09 -0.70
N VAL A 154 -2.34 10.11 -0.22
CA VAL A 154 -3.52 10.29 0.61
C VAL A 154 -3.06 10.47 2.05
N TRP A 155 -3.25 11.65 2.60
CA TRP A 155 -2.90 11.95 3.98
C TRP A 155 -4.03 11.62 4.96
N PHE A 156 -3.70 11.53 6.23
CA PHE A 156 -4.72 11.38 7.26
C PHE A 156 -5.73 12.52 7.20
N GLY A 157 -7.03 12.17 7.26
CA GLY A 157 -8.13 13.12 7.09
C GLY A 157 -8.60 13.29 5.64
N GLU A 158 -7.83 12.88 4.64
CA GLU A 158 -8.29 12.85 3.25
C GLU A 158 -9.09 11.56 2.94
N ALA A 159 -10.04 11.65 2.02
CA ALA A 159 -10.73 10.47 1.50
C ALA A 159 -9.75 9.52 0.80
N VAL A 160 -10.04 8.22 0.85
CA VAL A 160 -9.30 7.17 0.14
C VAL A 160 -10.05 6.85 -1.16
N PRO A 161 -9.70 7.44 -2.32
CA PRO A 161 -10.54 7.41 -3.51
C PRO A 161 -10.75 6.00 -4.07
N LYS A 162 -9.76 5.13 -3.92
CA LYS A 162 -9.78 3.76 -4.47
C LYS A 162 -10.37 2.71 -3.52
N ILE A 163 -10.99 3.15 -2.40
CA ILE A 163 -11.51 2.20 -1.41
C ILE A 163 -12.67 1.35 -1.95
N GLU A 164 -13.57 1.95 -2.74
CA GLU A 164 -14.69 1.21 -3.35
C GLU A 164 -14.18 0.16 -4.35
N GLN A 165 -13.21 0.52 -5.19
CA GLN A 165 -12.56 -0.43 -6.09
C GLN A 165 -11.91 -1.59 -5.35
N ALA A 166 -11.29 -1.33 -4.19
CA ALA A 166 -10.69 -2.36 -3.35
C ALA A 166 -11.76 -3.27 -2.72
N ILE A 167 -12.90 -2.72 -2.32
CA ILE A 167 -14.04 -3.49 -1.80
C ILE A 167 -14.53 -4.47 -2.88
N ASP A 168 -14.77 -4.01 -4.10
CA ASP A 168 -15.22 -4.86 -5.22
C ASP A 168 -14.26 -6.04 -5.46
N VAL A 169 -12.94 -5.78 -5.37
CA VAL A 169 -11.92 -6.83 -5.52
C VAL A 169 -12.00 -7.85 -4.40
N VAL A 170 -12.14 -7.41 -3.14
CA VAL A 170 -12.24 -8.29 -1.98
C VAL A 170 -13.54 -9.11 -2.01
N GLU A 171 -14.67 -8.50 -2.38
CA GLU A 171 -15.94 -9.20 -2.53
C GLU A 171 -15.91 -10.25 -3.65
N ALA A 172 -15.15 -9.99 -4.71
CA ALA A 172 -15.02 -10.94 -5.82
C ALA A 172 -14.02 -12.06 -5.57
N ALA A 173 -13.17 -11.96 -4.54
CA ALA A 173 -12.07 -12.87 -4.29
C ALA A 173 -12.54 -14.27 -3.85
N ASP A 174 -11.81 -15.29 -4.28
CA ASP A 174 -11.93 -16.68 -3.80
C ASP A 174 -10.97 -16.92 -2.62
N ILE A 175 -9.89 -16.15 -2.52
CA ILE A 175 -8.92 -16.15 -1.41
C ILE A 175 -8.57 -14.69 -1.07
N LEU A 176 -8.53 -14.36 0.21
CA LEU A 176 -7.99 -13.09 0.70
C LEU A 176 -6.66 -13.36 1.43
N LEU A 177 -5.59 -12.77 0.93
CA LEU A 177 -4.26 -12.80 1.54
C LEU A 177 -3.93 -11.40 2.07
N ILE A 178 -3.51 -11.32 3.33
CA ILE A 178 -3.13 -10.07 4.01
C ILE A 178 -1.68 -10.20 4.45
N VAL A 179 -0.81 -9.27 4.03
CA VAL A 179 0.64 -9.37 4.28
C VAL A 179 1.18 -8.08 4.89
N GLY A 180 1.81 -8.19 6.06
CA GLY A 180 2.57 -7.11 6.68
C GLY A 180 1.72 -5.89 7.06
N THR A 181 0.49 -6.09 7.50
CA THR A 181 -0.36 -5.02 8.03
C THR A 181 -1.00 -5.40 9.34
N SER A 182 -0.91 -4.50 10.31
CA SER A 182 -1.53 -4.65 11.63
C SER A 182 -3.05 -4.43 11.62
N LEU A 183 -3.67 -4.12 10.47
CA LEU A 183 -5.10 -3.81 10.30
C LEU A 183 -5.60 -2.74 11.30
N GLN A 184 -4.88 -1.62 11.42
CA GLN A 184 -5.24 -0.54 12.35
C GLN A 184 -5.49 0.80 11.65
N VAL A 185 -5.19 0.94 10.37
CA VAL A 185 -5.41 2.15 9.58
C VAL A 185 -6.69 1.99 8.77
N TYR A 186 -7.73 2.72 9.15
CA TYR A 186 -9.00 2.73 8.43
C TYR A 186 -8.98 3.78 7.29
N PRO A 187 -9.72 3.51 6.17
CA PRO A 187 -10.68 2.41 5.97
C PRO A 187 -10.05 1.07 5.53
N ALA A 188 -8.77 1.04 5.15
CA ALA A 188 -8.09 -0.17 4.62
C ALA A 188 -8.17 -1.36 5.58
N ALA A 189 -8.07 -1.12 6.89
CA ALA A 189 -8.19 -2.14 7.93
C ALA A 189 -9.54 -2.89 7.91
N GLY A 190 -10.60 -2.24 7.43
CA GLY A 190 -11.95 -2.83 7.35
C GLY A 190 -12.18 -3.72 6.12
N LEU A 191 -11.29 -3.73 5.14
CA LEU A 191 -11.49 -4.43 3.87
C LEU A 191 -11.75 -5.93 4.03
N TYR A 192 -11.10 -6.58 5.00
CA TYR A 192 -11.29 -8.03 5.21
C TYR A 192 -12.75 -8.43 5.52
N ALA A 193 -13.54 -7.50 6.08
CA ALA A 193 -14.93 -7.75 6.42
C ALA A 193 -15.85 -7.87 5.19
N TYR A 194 -15.42 -7.37 4.05
CA TYR A 194 -16.15 -7.49 2.76
C TYR A 194 -15.93 -8.83 2.07
N ALA A 195 -14.99 -9.66 2.53
CA ALA A 195 -14.79 -10.99 1.98
C ALA A 195 -16.04 -11.86 2.24
N LYS A 196 -16.47 -12.65 1.23
CA LYS A 196 -17.61 -13.57 1.35
C LYS A 196 -17.42 -14.51 2.53
N ALA A 197 -18.50 -15.00 3.11
CA ALA A 197 -18.46 -15.95 4.23
C ALA A 197 -17.67 -17.23 3.91
N SER A 198 -17.61 -17.64 2.64
CA SER A 198 -16.88 -18.82 2.16
C SER A 198 -15.41 -18.54 1.84
N THR A 199 -14.97 -17.27 1.77
CA THR A 199 -13.61 -16.89 1.39
C THR A 199 -12.65 -17.14 2.55
N PRO A 200 -11.67 -18.05 2.43
CA PRO A 200 -10.60 -18.19 3.41
C PRO A 200 -9.72 -16.94 3.43
N ILE A 201 -9.32 -16.54 4.64
CA ILE A 201 -8.47 -15.38 4.88
C ILE A 201 -7.15 -15.85 5.47
N TYR A 202 -6.05 -15.47 4.85
CA TYR A 202 -4.70 -15.72 5.35
C TYR A 202 -4.06 -14.41 5.77
N ILE A 203 -3.45 -14.39 6.96
CA ILE A 203 -2.70 -13.24 7.44
C ILE A 203 -1.25 -13.65 7.65
N ILE A 204 -0.32 -12.92 7.03
CA ILE A 204 1.11 -13.05 7.23
C ILE A 204 1.60 -11.82 7.96
N ASP A 205 1.88 -11.95 9.24
CA ASP A 205 2.47 -10.90 10.09
C ASP A 205 3.17 -11.56 11.28
N PRO A 206 4.36 -11.10 11.69
CA PRO A 206 5.05 -11.66 12.86
C PRO A 206 4.36 -11.34 14.18
N LYS A 207 3.55 -10.29 14.23
CA LYS A 207 2.80 -9.85 15.41
C LYS A 207 1.35 -10.34 15.36
N ASP A 208 0.72 -10.43 16.52
CA ASP A 208 -0.71 -10.73 16.59
C ASP A 208 -1.52 -9.58 15.99
N VAL A 209 -2.45 -9.91 15.10
CA VAL A 209 -3.37 -8.96 14.48
C VAL A 209 -4.69 -8.99 15.25
N PRO A 210 -5.25 -7.85 15.70
CA PRO A 210 -6.39 -7.80 16.61
C PRO A 210 -7.73 -8.03 15.88
N VAL A 211 -7.80 -9.03 15.01
CA VAL A 211 -9.02 -9.43 14.30
C VAL A 211 -9.45 -10.84 14.72
N ARG A 212 -10.75 -11.03 14.94
CA ARG A 212 -11.32 -12.32 15.30
C ARG A 212 -12.34 -12.72 14.25
N ASP A 213 -11.96 -13.63 13.39
CA ASP A 213 -12.82 -14.22 12.38
C ASP A 213 -12.42 -15.69 12.20
N GLY A 214 -13.37 -16.59 12.27
CA GLY A 214 -13.11 -18.04 12.18
C GLY A 214 -12.55 -18.50 10.83
N ARG A 215 -12.56 -17.63 9.81
CA ARG A 215 -11.99 -17.89 8.48
C ARG A 215 -10.49 -17.62 8.40
N ILE A 216 -9.92 -16.98 9.43
CA ILE A 216 -8.54 -16.50 9.43
C ILE A 216 -7.57 -17.63 9.79
N THR A 217 -6.61 -17.84 8.91
CA THR A 217 -5.39 -18.61 9.16
C THR A 217 -4.23 -17.62 9.34
N HIS A 218 -3.70 -17.50 10.55
CA HIS A 218 -2.56 -16.62 10.84
C HIS A 218 -1.23 -17.36 10.68
N ILE A 219 -0.43 -16.92 9.73
CA ILE A 219 0.95 -17.37 9.49
C ILE A 219 1.87 -16.38 10.20
N LYS A 220 2.23 -16.67 11.47
CA LYS A 220 3.12 -15.82 12.27
C LYS A 220 4.55 -15.88 11.75
N SER A 221 4.86 -14.98 10.82
CA SER A 221 6.18 -14.93 10.17
C SER A 221 6.41 -13.56 9.53
N VAL A 222 7.66 -13.22 9.25
CA VAL A 222 8.00 -12.11 8.34
C VAL A 222 7.49 -12.42 6.93
N ALA A 223 7.36 -11.39 6.09
CA ALA A 223 6.67 -11.52 4.82
C ALA A 223 7.32 -12.54 3.88
N THR A 224 8.63 -12.57 3.76
CA THR A 224 9.34 -13.47 2.85
C THR A 224 9.08 -14.94 3.16
N VAL A 225 9.30 -15.33 4.42
CA VAL A 225 9.09 -16.71 4.90
C VAL A 225 7.59 -17.06 4.95
N GLY A 226 6.75 -16.10 5.27
CA GLY A 226 5.30 -16.30 5.33
C GLY A 226 4.71 -16.60 3.95
N MET A 227 5.20 -15.95 2.90
CA MET A 227 4.76 -16.21 1.53
C MET A 227 5.10 -17.63 1.05
N GLU A 228 6.28 -18.14 1.38
CA GLU A 228 6.62 -19.56 1.08
C GLU A 228 5.61 -20.53 1.70
N LYS A 229 5.31 -20.34 2.99
CA LYS A 229 4.30 -21.17 3.70
C LYS A 229 2.90 -21.04 3.10
N PHE A 230 2.50 -19.81 2.74
CA PHE A 230 1.21 -19.59 2.09
C PHE A 230 1.09 -20.35 0.77
N ILE A 231 2.11 -20.27 -0.09
CA ILE A 231 2.13 -20.99 -1.37
C ILE A 231 2.04 -22.50 -1.16
N GLU A 232 2.76 -23.07 -0.20
CA GLU A 232 2.66 -24.51 0.14
C GLU A 232 1.24 -24.90 0.59
N ILE A 233 0.54 -24.02 1.33
CA ILE A 233 -0.82 -24.30 1.82
C ILE A 233 -1.82 -24.33 0.65
N ILE A 234 -1.75 -23.35 -0.25
CA ILE A 234 -2.72 -23.28 -1.36
C ILE A 234 -2.45 -24.36 -2.41
N SER A 235 -1.18 -24.68 -2.72
CA SER A 235 -0.83 -25.74 -3.69
C SER A 235 -1.35 -27.11 -3.28
N LYS A 236 -1.35 -27.43 -1.97
CA LYS A 236 -1.90 -28.70 -1.46
C LYS A 236 -3.42 -28.80 -1.50
N LYS A 237 -4.13 -27.69 -1.71
CA LYS A 237 -5.59 -27.65 -1.83
C LYS A 237 -6.05 -27.81 -3.27
N ASP A 238 -5.15 -27.58 -4.22
CA ASP A 238 -5.42 -27.71 -5.66
C ASP A 238 -5.17 -29.15 -6.18
N GLU A 239 -4.55 -30.02 -5.34
CA GLU A 239 -4.39 -31.46 -5.56
C GLU A 239 -5.64 -32.25 -5.06
#